data_e0818412a9988991f01533e285219e11
#
_entry.id   e0818412a9988991f01533e285219e11
#
_cell.length_a   1.000
_cell.length_b   1.000
_cell.length_c   1.000
_cell.angle_alpha   90.00
_cell.angle_beta   90.00
_cell.angle_gamma   90.00
#
_symmetry.space_group_name_H-M   'P 1'
#
loop_
_entity.id
_entity.type
_entity.pdbx_description
1 polymer ?
#
loop_
_entity_poly.entity_id
_entity_poly.type
_entity_poly.pdbx_seq_one_letter_code
_entity_poly.pdbx_strand_id
1 'polypeptide(L)'
;MDRSGYFNGIKLCGKVQVVNSFPDIKVQVVSSFPDLNVKIVSSFPDNIGEWQFVDSFPDFTIQYVDSFPDIKIKFVDSFPGIP
;
A
#
# COMPACT_ATOMS: atom_id res chain seq x y z
N MET A 1 -9.57 -2.13 -5.76
CA MET A 1 -9.13 -0.72 -5.94
C MET A 1 -9.42 -0.26 -7.35
N ASP A 2 -9.50 1.03 -7.57
CA ASP A 2 -9.72 1.53 -8.91
C ASP A 2 -8.39 1.81 -9.62
N ARG A 3 -8.46 2.10 -10.91
CA ARG A 3 -7.26 2.29 -11.75
C ARG A 3 -6.61 3.65 -11.58
N SER A 4 -7.19 4.54 -10.78
CA SER A 4 -6.57 5.82 -10.44
C SER A 4 -5.65 5.72 -9.23
N GLY A 5 -5.59 4.56 -8.57
CA GLY A 5 -4.73 4.34 -7.42
C GLY A 5 -5.39 4.64 -6.10
N TYR A 6 -6.72 4.53 -6.04
CA TYR A 6 -7.50 4.74 -4.81
C TYR A 6 -8.20 3.46 -4.39
N PHE A 7 -8.34 3.27 -3.09
CA PHE A 7 -9.16 2.22 -2.51
C PHE A 7 -10.04 2.83 -1.44
N ASN A 8 -11.38 2.74 -1.60
CA ASN A 8 -12.35 3.33 -0.66
C ASN A 8 -12.05 4.79 -0.34
N GLY A 9 -11.67 5.57 -1.35
CA GLY A 9 -11.36 6.98 -1.17
C GLY A 9 -9.97 7.27 -0.63
N ILE A 10 -9.17 6.23 -0.32
CA ILE A 10 -7.80 6.38 0.18
C ILE A 10 -6.85 6.39 -1.01
N LYS A 11 -6.10 7.49 -1.16
CA LYS A 11 -5.03 7.55 -2.16
C LYS A 11 -3.89 6.64 -1.71
N LEU A 12 -3.45 5.74 -2.58
CA LEU A 12 -2.49 4.69 -2.22
C LEU A 12 -1.05 5.17 -2.33
N CYS A 13 -0.75 6.28 -1.66
CA CYS A 13 0.59 6.78 -1.42
C CYS A 13 0.60 7.47 -0.07
N GLY A 14 1.78 7.65 0.51
CA GLY A 14 1.88 8.39 1.75
C GLY A 14 2.52 7.61 2.88
N LYS A 15 2.27 8.07 4.09
CA LYS A 15 2.78 7.44 5.31
C LYS A 15 1.86 6.30 5.70
N VAL A 16 2.45 5.12 5.91
CA VAL A 16 1.73 3.88 6.13
C VAL A 16 2.18 3.25 7.44
N GLN A 17 1.24 2.87 8.28
CA GLN A 17 1.53 2.16 9.52
C GLN A 17 0.95 0.76 9.45
N VAL A 18 1.76 -0.24 9.82
CA VAL A 18 1.31 -1.64 9.91
C VAL A 18 0.64 -1.85 11.26
N VAL A 19 -0.57 -2.38 11.27
CA VAL A 19 -1.33 -2.66 12.47
C VAL A 19 -1.74 -4.13 12.51
N ASN A 20 -2.16 -4.60 13.70
CA ASN A 20 -2.57 -5.99 13.89
C ASN A 20 -4.09 -6.16 13.90
N SER A 21 -4.84 -5.07 13.93
CA SER A 21 -6.30 -5.11 13.96
C SER A 21 -6.87 -3.80 13.45
N PHE A 22 -8.07 -3.87 12.92
CA PHE A 22 -8.83 -2.70 12.44
C PHE A 22 -8.03 -1.84 11.46
N PRO A 23 -7.44 -2.43 10.40
CA PRO A 23 -6.72 -1.64 9.40
C PRO A 23 -7.70 -0.89 8.51
N ASP A 24 -7.18 0.15 7.85
CA ASP A 24 -7.91 0.76 6.74
C ASP A 24 -7.94 -0.18 5.53
N ILE A 25 -6.86 -0.93 5.32
CA ILE A 25 -6.69 -1.79 4.14
C ILE A 25 -6.00 -3.08 4.55
N LYS A 26 -6.56 -4.23 4.12
CA LYS A 26 -5.89 -5.52 4.24
C LYS A 26 -5.09 -5.77 2.97
N VAL A 27 -3.80 -6.05 3.11
CA VAL A 27 -2.93 -6.26 1.97
C VAL A 27 -2.29 -7.64 2.00
N GLN A 28 -2.14 -8.24 0.82
CA GLN A 28 -1.39 -9.47 0.64
C GLN A 28 -0.20 -9.19 -0.26
N VAL A 29 0.99 -9.60 0.19
CA VAL A 29 2.21 -9.45 -0.62
C VAL A 29 2.29 -10.64 -1.58
N VAL A 30 2.42 -10.34 -2.87
CA VAL A 30 2.50 -11.35 -3.92
C VAL A 30 3.74 -11.12 -4.76
N SER A 31 4.15 -12.16 -5.50
CA SER A 31 5.30 -12.06 -6.40
C SER A 31 4.88 -11.82 -7.85
N SER A 32 3.60 -11.99 -8.17
CA SER A 32 3.09 -11.81 -9.53
C SER A 32 1.64 -11.35 -9.49
N PHE A 33 1.25 -10.65 -10.54
CA PHE A 33 -0.12 -10.14 -10.73
C PHE A 33 -0.62 -9.32 -9.54
N PRO A 34 0.15 -8.33 -9.07
CA PRO A 34 -0.34 -7.44 -8.01
C PRO A 34 -1.37 -6.45 -8.53
N ASP A 35 -2.17 -5.92 -7.62
CA ASP A 35 -3.01 -4.76 -7.93
C ASP A 35 -2.19 -3.47 -7.92
N LEU A 36 -1.12 -3.43 -7.12
CA LEU A 36 -0.29 -2.24 -6.93
C LEU A 36 1.16 -2.66 -6.72
N ASN A 37 2.07 -2.01 -7.43
CA ASN A 37 3.49 -2.09 -7.16
C ASN A 37 3.85 -1.03 -6.14
N VAL A 38 4.51 -1.42 -5.05
CA VAL A 38 4.84 -0.54 -3.93
C VAL A 38 6.34 -0.39 -3.81
N LYS A 39 6.80 0.86 -3.84
CA LYS A 39 8.19 1.20 -3.56
C LYS A 39 8.25 1.86 -2.17
N ILE A 40 9.11 1.32 -1.31
CA ILE A 40 9.33 1.90 0.02
C ILE A 40 10.25 3.09 -0.14
N VAL A 41 9.82 4.26 0.33
CA VAL A 41 10.62 5.48 0.29
C VAL A 41 10.83 5.99 1.71
N SER A 42 11.88 6.79 1.90
CA SER A 42 12.20 7.36 3.21
C SER A 42 11.63 8.75 3.41
N SER A 43 11.15 9.38 2.33
CA SER A 43 10.57 10.73 2.38
C SER A 43 9.81 10.99 1.08
N PHE A 44 8.91 11.97 1.14
CA PHE A 44 8.14 12.45 -0.01
C PHE A 44 7.40 11.33 -0.76
N PRO A 45 6.53 10.57 -0.08
CA PRO A 45 5.75 9.52 -0.74
C PRO A 45 4.54 10.14 -1.47
N ASP A 46 4.81 10.83 -2.59
CA ASP A 46 3.82 11.69 -3.24
C ASP A 46 3.09 11.01 -4.40
N ASN A 47 3.66 9.94 -4.96
CA ASN A 47 3.09 9.27 -6.13
C ASN A 47 2.49 7.93 -5.74
N ILE A 48 1.43 7.51 -6.46
CA ILE A 48 0.77 6.22 -6.20
C ILE A 48 1.81 5.10 -6.16
N GLY A 49 1.73 4.30 -5.10
CA GLY A 49 2.67 3.20 -4.87
C GLY A 49 3.89 3.56 -4.06
N GLU A 50 4.13 4.85 -3.78
CA GLU A 50 5.23 5.24 -2.90
C GLU A 50 4.74 5.27 -1.46
N TRP A 51 5.26 4.35 -0.64
CA TRP A 51 4.88 4.21 0.77
C TRP A 51 6.07 4.47 1.67
N GLN A 52 5.85 5.33 2.68
CA GLN A 52 6.82 5.56 3.75
C GLN A 52 6.26 4.94 5.02
N PHE A 53 6.92 3.90 5.55
CA PHE A 53 6.45 3.26 6.77
C PHE A 53 6.78 4.10 7.98
N VAL A 54 5.79 4.30 8.85
CA VAL A 54 5.90 5.12 10.06
C VAL A 54 5.31 4.36 11.24
N ASP A 55 5.67 4.79 12.46
CA ASP A 55 5.15 4.21 13.71
C ASP A 55 3.98 5.01 14.27
N SER A 56 3.73 6.21 13.75
CA SER A 56 2.67 7.08 14.26
C SER A 56 2.27 8.09 13.19
N PHE A 57 1.07 8.62 13.33
CA PHE A 57 0.50 9.63 12.43
C PHE A 57 0.56 9.23 10.97
N PRO A 58 0.05 8.03 10.62
CA PRO A 58 0.03 7.60 9.22
C PRO A 58 -1.07 8.31 8.44
N ASP A 59 -0.94 8.27 7.10
CA ASP A 59 -2.04 8.64 6.22
C ASP A 59 -3.08 7.54 6.17
N PHE A 60 -2.65 6.27 6.25
CA PHE A 60 -3.55 5.13 6.39
C PHE A 60 -2.81 3.96 7.01
N THR A 61 -3.58 2.96 7.47
CA THR A 61 -3.04 1.77 8.11
C THR A 61 -3.29 0.54 7.25
N ILE A 62 -2.37 -0.42 7.34
CA ILE A 62 -2.50 -1.71 6.65
C ILE A 62 -2.31 -2.85 7.63
N GLN A 63 -2.90 -4.00 7.28
CA GLN A 63 -2.64 -5.27 7.95
C GLN A 63 -2.27 -6.29 6.89
N TYR A 64 -1.15 -7.00 7.08
CA TYR A 64 -0.78 -8.09 6.17
C TYR A 64 -1.67 -9.29 6.44
N VAL A 65 -2.22 -9.87 5.37
CA VAL A 65 -3.07 -11.05 5.45
C VAL A 65 -2.61 -12.09 4.42
N ASP A 66 -2.95 -13.37 4.68
CA ASP A 66 -2.63 -14.46 3.78
C ASP A 66 -3.77 -14.79 2.84
N SER A 67 -4.98 -14.33 3.14
CA SER A 67 -6.17 -14.61 2.34
C SER A 67 -7.17 -13.47 2.48
N PHE A 68 -8.03 -13.36 1.49
CA PHE A 68 -9.09 -12.35 1.45
C PHE A 68 -8.57 -10.93 1.64
N PRO A 69 -7.52 -10.51 0.90
CA PRO A 69 -7.04 -9.14 0.99
C PRO A 69 -7.99 -8.17 0.31
N ASP A 70 -7.89 -6.90 0.70
CA ASP A 70 -8.53 -5.82 -0.05
C ASP A 70 -7.75 -5.53 -1.33
N ILE A 71 -6.42 -5.57 -1.26
CA ILE A 71 -5.55 -5.41 -2.43
C ILE A 71 -4.34 -6.34 -2.32
N LYS A 72 -3.78 -6.70 -3.46
CA LYS A 72 -2.53 -7.45 -3.56
C LYS A 72 -1.43 -6.48 -3.97
N ILE A 73 -0.31 -6.52 -3.25
CA ILE A 73 0.81 -5.63 -3.52
C ILE A 73 2.06 -6.44 -3.81
N LYS A 74 2.96 -5.83 -4.59
CA LYS A 74 4.31 -6.36 -4.83
C LYS A 74 5.30 -5.25 -4.54
N PHE A 75 6.30 -5.53 -3.72
CA PHE A 75 7.37 -4.56 -3.46
C PHE A 75 8.33 -4.51 -4.63
N VAL A 76 8.64 -3.30 -5.08
CA VAL A 76 9.52 -3.07 -6.24
C VAL A 76 10.56 -2.01 -5.88
N ASP A 77 11.67 -2.00 -6.63
CA ASP A 77 12.72 -1.01 -6.47
C ASP A 77 12.51 0.20 -7.37
N SER A 78 11.70 0.05 -8.40
CA SER A 78 11.44 1.12 -9.36
C SER A 78 10.07 0.91 -9.99
N PHE A 79 9.54 1.98 -10.58
CA PHE A 79 8.24 1.97 -11.26
C PHE A 79 7.09 1.54 -10.36
N PRO A 80 6.91 2.21 -9.19
CA PRO A 80 5.74 1.93 -8.37
C PRO A 80 4.46 2.39 -9.04
N GLY A 81 3.33 1.90 -8.55
CA GLY A 81 2.02 2.32 -9.03
C GLY A 81 1.23 1.16 -9.62
N ILE A 82 0.25 1.50 -10.44
CA ILE A 82 -0.61 0.52 -11.07
C ILE A 82 0.19 -0.17 -12.17
N PRO A 83 0.27 -1.51 -12.16
CA PRO A 83 1.01 -2.25 -13.19
C PRO A 83 0.30 -2.24 -14.54
#